data_4d9cd2acd1e4b00e1684fcd45c0607ef
#
_entry.id   4d9cd2acd1e4b00e1684fcd45c0607ef
#
_cell.length_a   1.000
_cell.length_b   1.000
_cell.length_c   1.000
_cell.angle_alpha   90.00
_cell.angle_beta   90.00
_cell.angle_gamma   90.00
#
_symmetry.space_group_name_H-M   'P 1'
#
loop_
_entity.id
_entity.type
_entity.pdbx_description
1 polymer ?
#
loop_
_entity_poly.entity_id
_entity_poly.type
_entity_poly.pdbx_seq_one_letter_code
_entity_poly.pdbx_strand_id
1 'polypeptide(L)'
;MNMKNKAIYPGTFDPITYGHIDILTRAAGMFDTVLLAIAASARKNPMFSLEERVALAKEVTQHLPNVEVVGFCELMANFAKKQQATILIRGVRSVSDFEYEWQLANMNRHFAPDLDSVFLLPSQNLSFVSSSLIKDVARHDGDVSTFLPEVVATAMLQKLGKR
;
A
#
# COMPACT_ATOMS: atom_id res chain seq x y z
N MET A 1 7.26 26.53 14.53
CA MET A 1 7.82 25.46 13.68
C MET A 1 6.66 24.69 13.10
N ASN A 2 6.46 24.72 11.78
CA ASN A 2 5.53 23.81 11.13
C ASN A 2 6.09 22.39 11.27
N MET A 3 5.52 21.58 12.14
CA MET A 3 5.83 20.15 12.15
C MET A 3 5.34 19.59 10.81
N LYS A 4 6.25 19.13 9.98
CA LYS A 4 5.88 18.46 8.72
C LYS A 4 5.05 17.22 9.07
N ASN A 5 3.80 17.20 8.65
CA ASN A 5 2.91 16.06 8.86
C ASN A 5 3.35 14.91 7.95
N LYS A 6 4.13 13.98 8.53
CA LYS A 6 4.61 12.77 7.85
C LYS A 6 3.68 11.61 8.15
N ALA A 7 3.17 10.99 7.11
CA ALA A 7 2.31 9.82 7.22
C ALA A 7 2.95 8.58 6.57
N ILE A 8 2.58 7.40 7.02
CA ILE A 8 2.99 6.11 6.42
C ILE A 8 1.75 5.44 5.84
N TYR A 9 1.85 5.02 4.59
CA TYR A 9 0.88 4.12 3.97
C TYR A 9 1.50 2.73 3.84
N PRO A 10 1.25 1.82 4.81
CA PRO A 10 1.85 0.51 4.83
C PRO A 10 0.99 -0.52 4.08
N GLY A 11 1.64 -1.50 3.48
CA GLY A 11 0.96 -2.63 2.85
C GLY A 11 1.93 -3.64 2.26
N THR A 12 1.40 -4.71 1.73
CA THR A 12 2.19 -5.72 0.99
C THR A 12 2.44 -5.28 -0.45
N PHE A 13 1.45 -4.64 -1.09
CA PHE A 13 1.50 -4.16 -2.48
C PHE A 13 2.04 -5.22 -3.46
N ASP A 14 1.38 -6.36 -3.51
CA ASP A 14 1.80 -7.55 -4.28
C ASP A 14 0.74 -7.97 -5.31
N PRO A 15 0.64 -7.23 -6.43
CA PRO A 15 1.29 -5.97 -6.76
C PRO A 15 0.54 -4.72 -6.26
N ILE A 16 1.14 -3.55 -6.46
CA ILE A 16 0.45 -2.26 -6.33
C ILE A 16 -0.62 -2.14 -7.42
N THR A 17 -1.78 -1.57 -7.08
CA THR A 17 -2.94 -1.44 -7.96
C THR A 17 -3.38 0.01 -8.08
N TYR A 18 -4.27 0.33 -9.03
CA TYR A 18 -4.89 1.66 -9.10
C TYR A 18 -5.68 2.01 -7.83
N GLY A 19 -6.23 1.01 -7.11
CA GLY A 19 -6.86 1.24 -5.81
C GLY A 19 -5.87 1.76 -4.76
N HIS A 20 -4.65 1.23 -4.74
CA HIS A 20 -3.58 1.73 -3.87
C HIS A 20 -3.11 3.12 -4.29
N ILE A 21 -2.95 3.36 -5.58
CA ILE A 21 -2.52 4.65 -6.13
C ILE A 21 -3.56 5.75 -5.87
N ASP A 22 -4.85 5.43 -5.94
CA ASP A 22 -5.95 6.35 -5.60
C ASP A 22 -5.84 6.84 -4.15
N ILE A 23 -5.71 5.92 -3.20
CA ILE A 23 -5.51 6.24 -1.78
C ILE A 23 -4.24 7.07 -1.59
N LEU A 24 -3.12 6.64 -2.19
CA LEU A 24 -1.82 7.30 -2.07
C LEU A 24 -1.84 8.73 -2.62
N THR A 25 -2.47 8.94 -3.78
CA THR A 25 -2.57 10.26 -4.42
C THR A 25 -3.35 11.24 -3.53
N ARG A 26 -4.46 10.78 -2.94
CA ARG A 26 -5.24 11.62 -2.01
C ARG A 26 -4.48 11.88 -0.71
N ALA A 27 -3.80 10.87 -0.18
CA ALA A 27 -2.94 11.04 0.98
C ALA A 27 -1.81 12.04 0.72
N ALA A 28 -1.18 12.01 -0.47
CA ALA A 28 -0.17 12.97 -0.87
C ALA A 28 -0.68 14.42 -0.90
N GLY A 29 -1.98 14.61 -1.15
CA GLY A 29 -2.63 15.93 -1.04
C GLY A 29 -2.95 16.39 0.38
N MET A 30 -2.91 15.49 1.36
CA MET A 30 -3.26 15.77 2.76
C MET A 30 -2.04 15.96 3.67
N PHE A 31 -0.92 15.34 3.35
CA PHE A 31 0.27 15.28 4.17
C PHE A 31 1.49 15.87 3.45
N ASP A 32 2.40 16.46 4.19
CA ASP A 32 3.63 17.06 3.63
C ASP A 32 4.57 15.99 3.04
N THR A 33 4.59 14.80 3.65
CA THR A 33 5.36 13.65 3.18
C THR A 33 4.57 12.37 3.45
N VAL A 34 4.51 11.49 2.47
CA VAL A 34 3.91 10.15 2.61
C VAL A 34 4.96 9.09 2.31
N LEU A 35 5.21 8.21 3.28
CA LEU A 35 6.00 7.00 3.05
C LEU A 35 5.09 5.89 2.58
N LEU A 36 5.24 5.44 1.34
CA LEU A 36 4.68 4.16 0.88
C LEU A 36 5.59 3.04 1.39
N ALA A 37 5.17 2.41 2.48
CA ALA A 37 5.97 1.41 3.19
C ALA A 37 5.56 -0.01 2.79
N ILE A 38 6.45 -0.70 2.07
CA ILE A 38 6.19 -2.05 1.55
C ILE A 38 6.72 -3.09 2.52
N ALA A 39 5.80 -3.88 3.11
CA ALA A 39 6.15 -4.92 4.05
C ALA A 39 6.79 -6.12 3.35
N ALA A 40 7.83 -6.69 3.93
CA ALA A 40 8.47 -7.92 3.42
C ALA A 40 7.45 -9.07 3.32
N SER A 41 6.58 -9.25 4.34
CA SER A 41 5.43 -10.18 4.34
C SER A 41 5.76 -11.61 3.90
N ALA A 42 6.94 -12.13 4.30
CA ALA A 42 7.44 -13.44 3.88
C ALA A 42 6.43 -14.59 4.11
N ARG A 43 5.64 -14.52 5.19
CA ARG A 43 4.59 -15.52 5.51
C ARG A 43 3.44 -15.55 4.50
N LYS A 44 3.22 -14.48 3.74
CA LYS A 44 2.15 -14.38 2.72
C LYS A 44 2.57 -14.97 1.38
N ASN A 45 3.81 -15.41 1.25
CA ASN A 45 4.39 -15.93 0.01
C ASN A 45 4.04 -15.04 -1.21
N PRO A 46 4.52 -13.79 -1.24
CA PRO A 46 4.14 -12.83 -2.28
C PRO A 46 4.64 -13.29 -3.65
N MET A 47 3.94 -12.89 -4.72
CA MET A 47 4.30 -13.16 -6.10
C MET A 47 5.60 -12.44 -6.51
N PHE A 48 5.78 -11.22 -6.01
CA PHE A 48 6.96 -10.40 -6.26
C PHE A 48 7.85 -10.33 -5.03
N SER A 49 9.17 -10.33 -5.20
CA SER A 49 10.11 -10.06 -4.12
C SER A 49 9.87 -8.65 -3.53
N LEU A 50 10.44 -8.38 -2.37
CA LEU A 50 10.35 -7.04 -1.78
C LEU A 50 10.96 -5.98 -2.71
N GLU A 51 12.12 -6.28 -3.30
CA GLU A 51 12.85 -5.41 -4.21
C GLU A 51 12.04 -5.11 -5.48
N GLU A 52 11.38 -6.12 -6.06
CA GLU A 52 10.52 -5.96 -7.22
C GLU A 52 9.31 -5.08 -6.90
N ARG A 53 8.66 -5.29 -5.74
CA ARG A 53 7.52 -4.48 -5.31
C ARG A 53 7.91 -3.02 -5.05
N VAL A 54 9.07 -2.79 -4.46
CA VAL A 54 9.61 -1.43 -4.25
C VAL A 54 9.92 -0.77 -5.59
N ALA A 55 10.55 -1.49 -6.54
CA ALA A 55 10.87 -0.94 -7.86
C ALA A 55 9.60 -0.56 -8.64
N LEU A 56 8.61 -1.46 -8.71
CA LEU A 56 7.33 -1.18 -9.38
C LEU A 56 6.60 0.01 -8.73
N ALA A 57 6.56 0.06 -7.40
CA ALA A 57 5.91 1.16 -6.69
C ALA A 57 6.61 2.50 -6.96
N LYS A 58 7.95 2.54 -6.96
CA LYS A 58 8.71 3.75 -7.32
C LYS A 58 8.38 4.24 -8.72
N GLU A 59 8.32 3.32 -9.69
CA GLU A 59 8.04 3.67 -11.07
C GLU A 59 6.65 4.30 -11.23
N VAL A 60 5.62 3.69 -10.66
CA VAL A 60 4.24 4.16 -10.84
C VAL A 60 3.88 5.38 -9.98
N THR A 61 4.73 5.77 -9.02
CA THR A 61 4.50 6.92 -8.13
C THR A 61 5.41 8.11 -8.40
N GLN A 62 6.23 8.09 -9.46
CA GLN A 62 7.16 9.17 -9.82
C GLN A 62 6.52 10.57 -9.94
N HIS A 63 5.24 10.61 -10.29
CA HIS A 63 4.46 11.84 -10.43
C HIS A 63 4.03 12.46 -9.09
N LEU A 64 4.30 11.81 -7.96
CA LEU A 64 3.97 12.28 -6.62
C LEU A 64 5.26 12.71 -5.89
N PRO A 65 5.62 14.00 -5.92
CA PRO A 65 6.94 14.46 -5.48
C PRO A 65 7.18 14.35 -3.96
N ASN A 66 6.12 14.25 -3.17
CA ASN A 66 6.17 14.10 -1.71
C ASN A 66 5.94 12.66 -1.24
N VAL A 67 5.98 11.68 -2.15
CA VAL A 67 5.88 10.26 -1.85
C VAL A 67 7.27 9.63 -1.89
N GLU A 68 7.65 8.95 -0.82
CA GLU A 68 8.87 8.15 -0.73
C GLU A 68 8.49 6.67 -0.61
N VAL A 69 9.12 5.80 -1.40
CA VAL A 69 8.86 4.35 -1.37
C VAL A 69 9.98 3.63 -0.67
N VAL A 70 9.64 2.88 0.38
CA VAL A 70 10.61 2.14 1.20
C VAL A 70 10.11 0.73 1.52
N GLY A 71 11.03 -0.23 1.58
CA GLY A 71 10.76 -1.56 2.11
C GLY A 71 11.01 -1.62 3.62
N PHE A 72 10.25 -2.45 4.35
CA PHE A 72 10.50 -2.71 5.77
C PHE A 72 10.13 -4.14 6.16
N CYS A 73 10.73 -4.65 7.24
CA CYS A 73 10.50 -6.01 7.76
C CYS A 73 10.22 -6.07 9.27
N GLU A 74 10.25 -4.94 9.94
CA GLU A 74 10.07 -4.83 11.38
C GLU A 74 8.59 -4.58 11.76
N LEU A 75 8.32 -4.55 13.08
CA LEU A 75 7.00 -4.18 13.59
C LEU A 75 6.65 -2.74 13.15
N MET A 76 5.42 -2.52 12.67
CA MET A 76 4.98 -1.22 12.16
C MET A 76 5.17 -0.08 13.15
N ALA A 77 4.87 -0.31 14.43
CA ALA A 77 5.06 0.69 15.49
C ALA A 77 6.54 1.10 15.63
N ASN A 78 7.49 0.17 15.51
CA ASN A 78 8.92 0.46 15.56
C ASN A 78 9.39 1.20 14.32
N PHE A 79 8.91 0.77 13.15
CA PHE A 79 9.18 1.46 11.90
C PHE A 79 8.68 2.90 11.92
N ALA A 80 7.45 3.13 12.37
CA ALA A 80 6.88 4.47 12.48
C ALA A 80 7.72 5.39 13.40
N LYS A 81 8.16 4.88 14.56
CA LYS A 81 9.06 5.62 15.46
C LYS A 81 10.38 6.00 14.78
N LYS A 82 11.01 5.07 14.07
CA LYS A 82 12.26 5.35 13.31
C LYS A 82 12.05 6.42 12.25
N GLN A 83 10.90 6.39 11.58
CA GLN A 83 10.56 7.34 10.53
C GLN A 83 10.04 8.68 11.07
N GLN A 84 9.88 8.81 12.39
CA GLN A 84 9.30 9.99 13.04
C GLN A 84 7.91 10.32 12.46
N ALA A 85 7.12 9.29 12.16
CA ALA A 85 5.77 9.43 11.66
C ALA A 85 4.77 9.07 12.76
N THR A 86 3.70 9.87 12.86
CA THR A 86 2.63 9.71 13.85
C THR A 86 1.30 9.32 13.22
N ILE A 87 1.24 9.20 11.91
CA ILE A 87 0.02 8.86 11.17
C ILE A 87 0.24 7.62 10.31
N LEU A 88 -0.67 6.65 10.44
CA LEU A 88 -0.81 5.53 9.51
C LEU A 88 -2.02 5.76 8.62
N ILE A 89 -1.85 5.57 7.32
CA ILE A 89 -2.93 5.61 6.34
C ILE A 89 -3.34 4.19 6.02
N ARG A 90 -4.65 3.91 6.07
CA ARG A 90 -5.20 2.60 5.71
C ARG A 90 -6.37 2.78 4.75
N GLY A 91 -6.39 1.99 3.69
CA GLY A 91 -7.55 1.88 2.80
C GLY A 91 -8.58 0.94 3.40
N VAL A 92 -9.86 1.34 3.40
CA VAL A 92 -10.98 0.54 3.90
C VAL A 92 -12.03 0.44 2.80
N ARG A 93 -12.40 -0.78 2.39
CA ARG A 93 -13.34 -1.06 1.30
C ARG A 93 -14.68 -1.60 1.79
N SER A 94 -14.69 -2.20 2.98
CA SER A 94 -15.86 -2.87 3.56
C SER A 94 -15.88 -2.77 5.08
N VAL A 95 -16.99 -3.14 5.69
CA VAL A 95 -17.13 -3.21 7.14
C VAL A 95 -16.16 -4.20 7.77
N SER A 96 -15.96 -5.35 7.12
CA SER A 96 -15.00 -6.37 7.59
C SER A 96 -13.55 -5.88 7.52
N ASP A 97 -13.18 -5.13 6.47
CA ASP A 97 -11.88 -4.46 6.42
C ASP A 97 -11.73 -3.50 7.60
N PHE A 98 -12.76 -2.69 7.87
CA PHE A 98 -12.73 -1.73 8.97
C PHE A 98 -12.55 -2.39 10.34
N GLU A 99 -13.24 -3.48 10.63
CA GLU A 99 -13.08 -4.21 11.90
C GLU A 99 -11.64 -4.69 12.10
N TYR A 100 -11.04 -5.25 11.07
CA TYR A 100 -9.65 -5.70 11.11
C TYR A 100 -8.67 -4.51 11.29
N GLU A 101 -8.84 -3.45 10.50
CA GLU A 101 -8.00 -2.26 10.58
C GLU A 101 -8.13 -1.53 11.92
N TRP A 102 -9.33 -1.51 12.51
CA TRP A 102 -9.56 -0.97 13.84
C TRP A 102 -8.78 -1.76 14.91
N GLN A 103 -8.77 -3.09 14.82
CA GLN A 103 -7.97 -3.93 15.72
C GLN A 103 -6.47 -3.64 15.57
N LEU A 104 -5.97 -3.53 14.35
CA LEU A 104 -4.59 -3.18 14.08
C LEU A 104 -4.23 -1.78 14.60
N ALA A 105 -5.10 -0.81 14.43
CA ALA A 105 -4.89 0.56 14.92
C ALA A 105 -4.73 0.58 16.45
N ASN A 106 -5.58 -0.13 17.17
CA ASN A 106 -5.48 -0.25 18.63
C ASN A 106 -4.18 -0.96 19.05
N MET A 107 -3.79 -2.01 18.34
CA MET A 107 -2.53 -2.72 18.61
C MET A 107 -1.31 -1.82 18.36
N ASN A 108 -1.30 -1.09 17.25
CA ASN A 108 -0.22 -0.16 16.93
C ASN A 108 -0.12 0.95 17.99
N ARG A 109 -1.24 1.51 18.42
CA ARG A 109 -1.29 2.54 19.49
C ARG A 109 -0.79 2.00 20.82
N HIS A 110 -1.01 0.71 21.14
CA HIS A 110 -0.45 0.09 22.34
C HIS A 110 1.09 0.12 22.36
N PHE A 111 1.73 -0.15 21.21
CA PHE A 111 3.19 -0.13 21.11
C PHE A 111 3.79 1.25 20.80
N ALA A 112 3.01 2.15 20.21
CA ALA A 112 3.40 3.51 19.89
C ALA A 112 2.21 4.45 20.18
N PRO A 113 2.09 4.99 21.43
CA PRO A 113 0.92 5.77 21.86
C PRO A 113 0.64 7.01 21.01
N ASP A 114 1.67 7.59 20.38
CA ASP A 114 1.55 8.78 19.53
C ASP A 114 1.18 8.43 18.07
N LEU A 115 1.04 7.13 17.74
CA LEU A 115 0.73 6.67 16.39
C LEU A 115 -0.78 6.53 16.23
N ASP A 116 -1.36 7.35 15.36
CA ASP A 116 -2.78 7.31 15.04
C ASP A 116 -3.04 6.76 13.63
N SER A 117 -4.27 6.34 13.36
CA SER A 117 -4.65 5.77 12.06
C SER A 117 -5.74 6.61 11.39
N VAL A 118 -5.54 6.88 10.11
CA VAL A 118 -6.51 7.54 9.23
C VAL A 118 -7.00 6.53 8.20
N PHE A 119 -8.32 6.38 8.12
CA PHE A 119 -8.96 5.48 7.17
C PHE A 119 -9.47 6.26 5.95
N LEU A 120 -9.04 5.83 4.76
CA LEU A 120 -9.48 6.40 3.49
C LEU A 120 -10.28 5.36 2.71
N LEU A 121 -11.40 5.80 2.15
CA LEU A 121 -12.20 4.96 1.26
C LEU A 121 -11.65 5.09 -0.17
N PRO A 122 -11.43 4.00 -0.90
CA PRO A 122 -11.07 4.07 -2.32
C PRO A 122 -12.22 4.65 -3.14
N SER A 123 -11.91 5.15 -4.32
CA SER A 123 -12.93 5.57 -5.29
C SER A 123 -13.87 4.41 -5.60
N GLN A 124 -15.13 4.69 -5.86
CA GLN A 124 -16.20 3.68 -5.97
C GLN A 124 -15.89 2.59 -7.00
N ASN A 125 -15.36 2.96 -8.16
CA ASN A 125 -14.96 2.04 -9.22
C ASN A 125 -13.75 1.16 -8.89
N LEU A 126 -13.03 1.44 -7.80
CA LEU A 126 -11.85 0.72 -7.32
C LEU A 126 -12.08 0.01 -5.98
N SER A 127 -13.26 0.15 -5.39
CA SER A 127 -13.57 -0.36 -4.05
C SER A 127 -13.52 -1.90 -3.95
N PHE A 128 -13.75 -2.62 -5.03
CA PHE A 128 -13.69 -4.08 -5.09
C PHE A 128 -12.29 -4.61 -5.46
N VAL A 129 -11.36 -3.74 -5.84
CA VAL A 129 -10.02 -4.12 -6.32
C VAL A 129 -9.15 -4.56 -5.16
N SER A 130 -8.59 -5.76 -5.24
CA SER A 130 -7.54 -6.24 -4.33
C SER A 130 -6.46 -6.97 -5.11
N SER A 131 -5.22 -6.92 -4.61
CA SER A 131 -4.10 -7.62 -5.25
C SER A 131 -4.35 -9.13 -5.35
N SER A 132 -4.99 -9.74 -4.35
CA SER A 132 -5.34 -11.17 -4.38
C SER A 132 -6.34 -11.50 -5.48
N LEU A 133 -7.42 -10.72 -5.60
CA LEU A 133 -8.42 -10.91 -6.65
C LEU A 133 -7.80 -10.72 -8.04
N ILE A 134 -6.98 -9.68 -8.22
CA ILE A 134 -6.30 -9.41 -9.50
C ILE A 134 -5.37 -10.56 -9.88
N LYS A 135 -4.59 -11.09 -8.93
CA LYS A 135 -3.74 -12.26 -9.18
C LYS A 135 -4.55 -13.49 -9.61
N ASP A 136 -5.70 -13.72 -8.99
CA ASP A 136 -6.59 -14.82 -9.35
C ASP A 136 -7.16 -14.64 -10.75
N VAL A 137 -7.66 -13.45 -11.08
CA VAL A 137 -8.18 -13.14 -12.42
C VAL A 137 -7.09 -13.34 -13.49
N ALA A 138 -5.89 -12.84 -13.25
CA ALA A 138 -4.78 -12.97 -14.19
C ALA A 138 -4.31 -14.43 -14.36
N ARG A 139 -4.36 -15.27 -13.32
CA ARG A 139 -4.05 -16.71 -13.42
C ARG A 139 -5.01 -17.43 -14.36
N HIS A 140 -6.25 -16.96 -14.43
CA HIS A 140 -7.31 -17.52 -15.29
C HIS A 140 -7.51 -16.76 -16.61
N ASP A 141 -6.46 -16.08 -17.09
CA ASP A 141 -6.44 -15.34 -18.36
C ASP A 141 -7.44 -14.16 -18.45
N GLY A 142 -7.91 -13.66 -17.31
CA GLY A 142 -8.75 -12.48 -17.26
C GLY A 142 -7.94 -11.20 -17.49
N ASP A 143 -8.53 -10.23 -18.17
CA ASP A 143 -7.92 -8.93 -18.40
C ASP A 143 -7.92 -8.10 -17.11
N VAL A 144 -6.74 -7.70 -16.67
CA VAL A 144 -6.51 -6.88 -15.45
C VAL A 144 -5.99 -5.48 -15.77
N SER A 145 -5.89 -5.11 -17.04
CA SER A 145 -5.29 -3.86 -17.51
C SER A 145 -5.99 -2.61 -16.96
N THR A 146 -7.28 -2.69 -16.67
CA THR A 146 -8.05 -1.57 -16.10
C THR A 146 -7.80 -1.34 -14.60
N PHE A 147 -7.15 -2.29 -13.92
CA PHE A 147 -6.91 -2.25 -12.48
C PHE A 147 -5.45 -2.04 -12.09
N LEU A 148 -4.54 -2.19 -13.06
CA LEU A 148 -3.10 -2.10 -12.87
C LEU A 148 -2.47 -1.10 -13.83
N PRO A 149 -1.45 -0.34 -13.39
CA PRO A 149 -0.56 0.35 -14.31
C PRO A 149 0.08 -0.64 -15.31
N GLU A 150 0.32 -0.20 -16.53
CA GLU A 150 0.82 -1.05 -17.63
C GLU A 150 2.09 -1.82 -17.25
N VAL A 151 3.06 -1.14 -16.62
CA VAL A 151 4.31 -1.76 -16.18
C VAL A 151 4.07 -2.87 -15.15
N VAL A 152 3.09 -2.69 -14.26
CA VAL A 152 2.73 -3.68 -13.24
C VAL A 152 2.01 -4.87 -13.86
N ALA A 153 1.08 -4.61 -14.78
CA ALA A 153 0.38 -5.67 -15.53
C ALA A 153 1.36 -6.52 -16.34
N THR A 154 2.29 -5.89 -17.05
CA THR A 154 3.34 -6.56 -17.82
C THR A 154 4.22 -7.43 -16.92
N ALA A 155 4.71 -6.89 -15.80
CA ALA A 155 5.53 -7.64 -14.84
C ALA A 155 4.78 -8.85 -14.28
N MET A 156 3.47 -8.70 -13.99
CA MET A 156 2.65 -9.79 -13.48
C MET A 156 2.44 -10.90 -14.53
N LEU A 157 2.17 -10.56 -15.77
CA LEU A 157 2.02 -11.53 -16.85
C LEU A 157 3.32 -12.31 -17.08
N GLN A 158 4.47 -11.63 -17.03
CA GLN A 158 5.78 -12.28 -17.11
C GLN A 158 6.00 -13.27 -15.96
N LYS A 159 5.65 -12.91 -14.73
CA LYS A 159 5.74 -13.83 -13.57
C LYS A 159 4.84 -15.05 -13.73
N LEU A 160 3.72 -14.93 -14.42
CA LEU A 160 2.80 -16.03 -14.72
C LEU A 160 3.19 -16.82 -15.96
N GLY A 161 4.27 -16.46 -16.66
CA GLY A 161 4.69 -17.10 -17.91
C GLY A 161 3.73 -16.84 -19.09
N LYS A 162 2.96 -15.71 -19.01
CA LYS A 162 1.99 -15.29 -20.03
C LYS A 162 2.55 -14.12 -20.85
N ARG A 163 2.02 -13.96 -22.07
CA ARG A 163 2.40 -12.87 -22.98
C ARG A 163 1.27 -11.86 -23.11
#